data_ac399408034db9e9b26d169404bef03a
#
_entry.id   ac399408034db9e9b26d169404bef03a
#
_cell.length_a   1.000
_cell.length_b   1.000
_cell.length_c   1.000
_cell.angle_alpha   90.00
_cell.angle_beta   90.00
_cell.angle_gamma   90.00
#
_symmetry.space_group_name_H-M   'P 1'
#
loop_
_entity.id
_entity.type
_entity.pdbx_description
1 polymer ?
#
loop_
_entity_poly.entity_id
_entity_poly.type
_entity_poly.pdbx_seq_one_letter_code
_entity_poly.pdbx_strand_id
1 'polypeptide(L)'
;IGDTNELEKLNFPIGLEGGKSGNCPTQNLVDAYDMKEGQEMDEANPYANRDPRLAYTVLYHGGNTAYGKQVDVLPNGLNGLPQEGATKTGYYLSKFVNINVSLTANNTTTARHSMPLFRYAEVLLIYAEAMNEAYGPEGVTEELNISARTAINMVRGRTGLGIAALTVEDVPSKTAFRLALRKERMAELAFEDHRFWDIRRWKIGQETTKIKRVSISKAGEGLSFEYSVTADRTW
;
A
#
# COMPACT_ATOMS: atom_id res chain seq x y z
N ILE A 1 -24.05 2.30 -1.96
CA ILE A 1 -23.78 3.57 -1.27
C ILE A 1 -24.06 4.68 -2.26
N GLY A 2 -24.81 5.72 -1.85
CA GLY A 2 -25.13 6.87 -2.71
C GLY A 2 -23.91 7.73 -3.00
N ASP A 3 -24.10 8.76 -3.81
CA ASP A 3 -23.03 9.72 -4.11
C ASP A 3 -22.68 10.52 -2.86
N THR A 4 -21.39 10.58 -2.52
CA THR A 4 -20.87 11.23 -1.32
C THR A 4 -19.46 11.80 -1.58
N ASN A 5 -19.00 12.67 -0.72
CA ASN A 5 -17.61 13.16 -0.67
C ASN A 5 -16.98 13.00 0.73
N GLU A 6 -17.62 12.23 1.59
CA GLU A 6 -17.11 12.04 2.95
C GLU A 6 -15.76 11.31 2.98
N LEU A 7 -15.53 10.38 2.04
CA LEU A 7 -14.24 9.68 1.93
C LEU A 7 -13.11 10.65 1.58
N GLU A 8 -13.36 11.57 0.65
CA GLU A 8 -12.45 12.63 0.23
C GLU A 8 -12.20 13.62 1.37
N LYS A 9 -13.25 14.12 2.02
CA LYS A 9 -13.12 15.01 3.19
C LYS A 9 -12.24 14.39 4.27
N LEU A 10 -12.43 13.11 4.54
CA LEU A 10 -11.66 12.42 5.59
C LEU A 10 -10.21 12.18 5.17
N ASN A 11 -9.92 11.94 3.90
CA ASN A 11 -8.63 11.38 3.47
C ASN A 11 -7.77 12.28 2.57
N PHE A 12 -8.34 13.30 1.94
CA PHE A 12 -7.51 14.23 1.19
C PHE A 12 -6.43 14.86 2.08
N PRO A 13 -5.23 15.08 1.54
CA PRO A 13 -4.16 15.74 2.26
C PRO A 13 -4.57 17.07 2.84
N ILE A 14 -4.12 17.37 4.06
CA ILE A 14 -4.18 18.73 4.58
C ILE A 14 -3.49 19.69 3.61
N GLY A 15 -3.92 20.95 3.58
CA GLY A 15 -3.45 21.94 2.58
C GLY A 15 -4.26 21.92 1.28
N LEU A 16 -5.04 20.87 1.02
CA LEU A 16 -6.12 20.88 0.04
C LEU A 16 -7.42 21.25 0.75
N GLU A 17 -8.24 22.11 0.10
CA GLU A 17 -9.47 22.59 0.72
C GLU A 17 -10.38 21.43 1.19
N GLY A 18 -10.74 21.45 2.46
CA GLY A 18 -11.60 20.44 3.09
C GLY A 18 -10.93 19.12 3.46
N GLY A 19 -9.65 18.89 3.12
CA GLY A 19 -8.94 17.64 3.44
C GLY A 19 -8.55 17.55 4.91
N LYS A 20 -8.61 16.33 5.49
CA LYS A 20 -8.34 16.06 6.92
C LYS A 20 -7.24 15.04 7.18
N SER A 21 -6.61 14.47 6.15
CA SER A 21 -5.49 13.50 6.29
C SER A 21 -5.80 12.30 7.18
N GLY A 22 -7.03 11.76 7.15
CA GLY A 22 -7.50 10.78 8.13
C GLY A 22 -6.73 9.47 8.13
N ASN A 23 -6.39 8.93 6.96
CA ASN A 23 -5.61 7.71 6.82
C ASN A 23 -4.29 8.01 6.11
N CYS A 24 -3.19 7.84 6.86
CA CYS A 24 -1.85 8.02 6.32
C CYS A 24 -1.14 6.65 6.21
N PRO A 25 -0.86 6.17 4.98
CA PRO A 25 -0.03 4.98 4.78
C PRO A 25 1.31 5.10 5.50
N THR A 26 1.89 3.98 5.90
CA THR A 26 3.20 3.94 6.55
C THR A 26 4.28 3.50 5.58
N GLN A 27 5.54 3.80 5.87
CA GLN A 27 6.67 3.24 5.11
C GLN A 27 6.65 1.71 5.11
N ASN A 28 6.17 1.06 6.18
CA ASN A 28 6.00 -0.40 6.21
C ASN A 28 5.11 -0.93 5.08
N LEU A 29 4.05 -0.19 4.71
CA LEU A 29 3.22 -0.56 3.57
C LEU A 29 3.95 -0.29 2.25
N VAL A 30 4.63 0.85 2.13
CA VAL A 30 5.42 1.19 0.92
C VAL A 30 6.49 0.12 0.67
N ASP A 31 7.16 -0.36 1.72
CA ASP A 31 8.17 -1.45 1.64
C ASP A 31 7.56 -2.79 1.16
N ALA A 32 6.25 -2.97 1.25
CA ALA A 32 5.59 -4.18 0.79
C ALA A 32 5.42 -4.26 -0.75
N TYR A 33 5.45 -3.13 -1.43
CA TYR A 33 5.40 -3.10 -2.89
C TYR A 33 6.77 -3.40 -3.49
N ASP A 34 6.83 -4.39 -4.37
CA ASP A 34 8.06 -4.81 -5.03
C ASP A 34 8.52 -3.81 -6.10
N MET A 35 9.73 -3.99 -6.59
CA MET A 35 10.17 -3.37 -7.84
C MET A 35 9.54 -4.11 -9.02
N LYS A 36 9.41 -3.45 -10.16
CA LYS A 36 9.12 -4.13 -11.42
C LYS A 36 10.24 -5.10 -11.76
N GLU A 37 9.90 -6.15 -12.47
CA GLU A 37 10.86 -7.18 -12.87
C GLU A 37 12.07 -6.57 -13.58
N GLY A 38 13.27 -7.00 -13.16
CA GLY A 38 14.54 -6.50 -13.69
C GLY A 38 14.90 -5.06 -13.32
N GLN A 39 14.15 -4.42 -12.42
CA GLN A 39 14.43 -3.06 -11.95
C GLN A 39 15.04 -3.08 -10.55
N GLU A 40 15.98 -2.18 -10.32
CA GLU A 40 16.56 -1.92 -9.01
C GLU A 40 16.01 -0.62 -8.42
N MET A 41 16.15 -0.48 -7.10
CA MET A 41 15.72 0.74 -6.41
C MET A 41 16.68 1.89 -6.71
N ASP A 42 16.14 3.00 -7.14
CA ASP A 42 16.85 4.27 -7.26
C ASP A 42 16.69 5.05 -5.94
N GLU A 43 17.78 5.25 -5.21
CA GLU A 43 17.76 5.99 -3.94
C GLU A 43 17.37 7.46 -4.12
N ALA A 44 17.64 8.05 -5.29
CA ALA A 44 17.25 9.42 -5.61
C ALA A 44 15.75 9.52 -5.99
N ASN A 45 15.15 8.40 -6.42
CA ASN A 45 13.73 8.33 -6.73
C ASN A 45 13.15 6.95 -6.33
N PRO A 46 12.94 6.72 -5.02
CA PRO A 46 12.56 5.40 -4.50
C PRO A 46 11.17 4.93 -4.90
N TYR A 47 10.41 5.77 -5.59
CA TYR A 47 9.08 5.45 -6.11
C TYR A 47 9.07 5.04 -7.59
N ALA A 48 10.17 5.28 -8.31
CA ALA A 48 10.30 4.88 -9.71
C ALA A 48 10.32 3.36 -9.85
N ASN A 49 9.78 2.87 -10.96
CA ASN A 49 9.82 1.45 -11.33
C ASN A 49 9.28 0.47 -10.25
N ARG A 50 8.42 0.95 -9.38
CA ARG A 50 7.75 0.13 -8.36
C ARG A 50 6.51 -0.55 -8.92
N ASP A 51 6.07 -1.58 -8.23
CA ASP A 51 4.75 -2.17 -8.38
C ASP A 51 3.70 -1.07 -8.55
N PRO A 52 2.92 -1.05 -9.65
CA PRO A 52 1.94 0.01 -9.91
C PRO A 52 0.89 0.19 -8.82
N ARG A 53 0.62 -0.87 -8.03
CA ARG A 53 -0.30 -0.81 -6.90
C ARG A 53 0.12 0.22 -5.85
N LEU A 54 1.44 0.52 -5.74
CA LEU A 54 1.93 1.61 -4.88
C LEU A 54 1.25 2.93 -5.24
N ALA A 55 1.31 3.36 -6.49
CA ALA A 55 0.74 4.63 -6.93
C ALA A 55 -0.80 4.67 -6.84
N TYR A 56 -1.47 3.52 -7.01
CA TYR A 56 -2.92 3.43 -6.82
C TYR A 56 -3.35 3.46 -5.35
N THR A 57 -2.43 3.15 -4.42
CA THR A 57 -2.77 3.05 -3.00
C THR A 57 -2.27 4.23 -2.19
N VAL A 58 -1.13 4.80 -2.56
CA VAL A 58 -0.39 5.79 -1.76
C VAL A 58 -0.14 7.05 -2.57
N LEU A 59 -0.48 8.20 -2.01
CA LEU A 59 0.00 9.50 -2.48
C LEU A 59 1.35 9.79 -1.80
N TYR A 60 2.36 10.05 -2.60
CA TYR A 60 3.72 10.38 -2.16
C TYR A 60 4.22 11.66 -2.79
N HIS A 61 5.29 12.24 -2.24
CA HIS A 61 5.86 13.50 -2.71
C HIS A 61 6.19 13.48 -4.21
N GLY A 62 5.67 14.46 -4.94
CA GLY A 62 5.97 14.65 -6.36
C GLY A 62 5.40 13.61 -7.33
N GLY A 63 4.85 12.49 -6.82
CA GLY A 63 4.45 11.36 -7.66
C GLY A 63 3.04 11.45 -8.22
N ASN A 64 2.08 11.64 -7.35
CA ASN A 64 0.66 11.63 -7.66
C ASN A 64 0.04 12.99 -7.40
N THR A 65 -1.07 13.24 -8.06
CA THR A 65 -1.81 14.49 -7.85
C THR A 65 -3.14 14.22 -7.16
N ALA A 66 -3.53 15.12 -6.28
CA ALA A 66 -4.90 15.29 -5.84
C ALA A 66 -5.37 16.68 -6.30
N TYR A 67 -6.54 16.80 -6.89
CA TYR A 67 -7.03 18.04 -7.52
C TYR A 67 -6.08 18.63 -8.57
N GLY A 68 -5.34 17.80 -9.30
CA GLY A 68 -4.35 18.26 -10.26
C GLY A 68 -3.10 18.92 -9.63
N LYS A 69 -2.96 18.88 -8.29
CA LYS A 69 -1.78 19.39 -7.58
C LYS A 69 -0.94 18.21 -7.10
N GLN A 70 0.36 18.31 -7.28
CA GLN A 70 1.30 17.34 -6.72
C GLN A 70 1.31 17.45 -5.19
N VAL A 71 1.42 16.29 -4.53
CA VAL A 71 1.60 16.21 -3.08
C VAL A 71 3.00 16.74 -2.72
N ASP A 72 3.05 17.72 -1.84
CA ASP A 72 4.30 18.33 -1.34
C ASP A 72 4.43 18.13 0.16
N VAL A 73 5.20 17.11 0.57
CA VAL A 73 5.48 16.79 1.98
C VAL A 73 6.84 17.31 2.46
N LEU A 74 7.50 18.15 1.67
CA LEU A 74 8.72 18.82 2.13
C LEU A 74 8.44 19.65 3.39
N PRO A 75 9.47 19.95 4.20
CA PRO A 75 9.32 20.88 5.31
C PRO A 75 8.75 22.24 4.83
N ASN A 76 7.65 22.65 5.44
CA ASN A 76 6.86 23.82 5.05
C ASN A 76 6.17 23.72 3.67
N GLY A 77 6.17 22.55 3.04
CA GLY A 77 5.40 22.29 1.83
C GLY A 77 3.89 22.27 2.09
N LEU A 78 3.09 22.33 1.02
CA LEU A 78 1.62 22.43 1.10
C LEU A 78 0.98 21.33 1.98
N ASN A 79 1.56 20.12 1.98
CA ASN A 79 1.03 18.95 2.67
C ASN A 79 2.03 18.41 3.71
N GLY A 80 3.08 19.17 4.05
CA GLY A 80 4.18 18.78 4.92
C GLY A 80 4.12 19.36 6.32
N LEU A 81 4.92 18.79 7.21
CA LEU A 81 5.16 19.36 8.55
C LEU A 81 5.87 20.71 8.44
N PRO A 82 5.64 21.67 9.36
CA PRO A 82 4.89 21.54 10.61
C PRO A 82 3.39 21.86 10.49
N GLN A 83 2.81 21.87 9.30
CA GLN A 83 1.39 22.17 9.15
C GLN A 83 0.53 21.24 10.03
N GLU A 84 -0.40 21.81 10.79
CA GLU A 84 -1.30 21.05 11.65
C GLU A 84 -2.15 20.08 10.81
N GLY A 85 -2.22 18.82 11.24
CA GLY A 85 -2.88 17.75 10.50
C GLY A 85 -2.07 17.15 9.35
N ALA A 86 -0.84 17.61 9.08
CA ALA A 86 0.01 16.99 8.08
C ALA A 86 0.41 15.56 8.48
N THR A 87 0.65 14.74 7.46
CA THR A 87 1.07 13.35 7.66
C THR A 87 2.33 13.25 8.53
N LYS A 88 2.28 12.32 9.49
CA LYS A 88 3.46 11.97 10.31
C LYS A 88 4.30 10.86 9.66
N THR A 89 3.81 10.26 8.58
CA THR A 89 4.47 9.14 7.89
C THR A 89 5.13 9.54 6.59
N GLY A 90 4.82 10.72 6.05
CA GLY A 90 5.28 11.20 4.75
C GLY A 90 4.39 10.79 3.58
N TYR A 91 3.24 10.15 3.84
CA TYR A 91 2.34 9.61 2.83
C TYR A 91 0.88 9.96 3.12
N TYR A 92 0.06 9.94 2.04
CA TYR A 92 -1.39 10.10 2.10
C TYR A 92 -2.09 8.96 1.35
N LEU A 93 -3.37 8.77 1.62
CA LEU A 93 -4.17 7.73 0.99
C LEU A 93 -4.59 8.13 -0.43
N SER A 94 -4.41 7.22 -1.39
CA SER A 94 -4.94 7.31 -2.75
C SER A 94 -6.11 6.34 -2.98
N LYS A 95 -5.98 5.11 -2.46
CA LYS A 95 -6.96 4.05 -2.70
C LYS A 95 -8.35 4.43 -2.20
N PHE A 96 -9.35 4.14 -3.05
CA PHE A 96 -10.78 4.48 -2.85
C PHE A 96 -11.11 5.97 -2.90
N VAL A 97 -10.13 6.86 -2.88
CA VAL A 97 -10.33 8.30 -2.96
C VAL A 97 -10.47 8.70 -4.43
N ASN A 98 -11.53 9.45 -4.76
CA ASN A 98 -11.71 9.96 -6.11
C ASN A 98 -11.10 11.36 -6.24
N ILE A 99 -9.96 11.44 -6.92
CA ILE A 99 -9.21 12.69 -7.11
C ILE A 99 -9.96 13.77 -7.91
N ASN A 100 -11.06 13.42 -8.56
CA ASN A 100 -11.89 14.37 -9.31
C ASN A 100 -13.02 15.01 -8.47
N VAL A 101 -13.20 14.54 -7.23
CA VAL A 101 -14.15 15.16 -6.29
C VAL A 101 -13.58 16.49 -5.82
N SER A 102 -14.36 17.56 -5.98
CA SER A 102 -14.04 18.88 -5.44
C SER A 102 -14.70 19.06 -4.06
N LEU A 103 -13.91 19.58 -3.12
CA LEU A 103 -14.40 19.98 -1.79
C LEU A 103 -14.45 21.51 -1.63
N THR A 104 -14.19 22.27 -2.69
CA THR A 104 -14.21 23.75 -2.63
C THR A 104 -15.62 24.24 -2.36
N ALA A 105 -15.75 25.23 -1.49
CA ALA A 105 -17.04 25.68 -0.96
C ALA A 105 -18.08 26.05 -2.06
N ASN A 106 -17.61 26.63 -3.17
CA ASN A 106 -18.49 27.06 -4.28
C ASN A 106 -18.62 26.02 -5.42
N ASN A 107 -17.93 24.90 -5.33
CA ASN A 107 -17.94 23.84 -6.36
C ASN A 107 -17.76 22.47 -5.74
N THR A 108 -18.52 22.18 -4.69
CA THR A 108 -18.48 20.87 -4.04
C THR A 108 -19.14 19.83 -4.94
N THR A 109 -18.44 18.73 -5.19
CA THR A 109 -18.97 17.60 -5.95
C THR A 109 -18.96 16.33 -5.11
N THR A 110 -19.60 15.29 -5.61
CA THR A 110 -19.68 13.96 -4.99
C THR A 110 -19.30 12.89 -5.99
N ALA A 111 -18.98 11.71 -5.51
CA ALA A 111 -18.77 10.53 -6.34
C ALA A 111 -19.40 9.29 -5.72
N ARG A 112 -19.68 8.31 -6.55
CA ARG A 112 -20.11 7.00 -6.11
C ARG A 112 -18.89 6.16 -5.77
N HIS A 113 -18.86 5.64 -4.55
CA HIS A 113 -17.80 4.75 -4.09
C HIS A 113 -18.28 3.31 -4.02
N SER A 114 -17.41 2.38 -4.43
CA SER A 114 -17.63 0.94 -4.30
C SER A 114 -16.56 0.35 -3.40
N MET A 115 -16.99 -0.29 -2.32
CA MET A 115 -16.10 -1.03 -1.41
C MET A 115 -16.28 -2.52 -1.67
N PRO A 116 -15.24 -3.25 -2.11
CA PRO A 116 -15.35 -4.69 -2.29
C PRO A 116 -15.50 -5.37 -0.92
N LEU A 117 -16.50 -6.23 -0.79
CA LEU A 117 -16.64 -7.11 0.38
C LEU A 117 -15.77 -8.37 0.21
N PHE A 118 -15.79 -8.93 -1.00
CA PHE A 118 -14.98 -10.07 -1.42
C PHE A 118 -14.47 -9.85 -2.83
N ARG A 119 -13.28 -10.33 -3.13
CA ARG A 119 -12.74 -10.30 -4.48
C ARG A 119 -11.82 -11.49 -4.74
N TYR A 120 -11.69 -11.84 -6.00
CA TYR A 120 -11.00 -13.08 -6.41
C TYR A 120 -9.54 -13.15 -5.93
N ALA A 121 -8.83 -12.02 -5.90
CA ALA A 121 -7.46 -11.98 -5.37
C ALA A 121 -7.39 -12.39 -3.90
N GLU A 122 -8.35 -12.02 -3.08
CA GLU A 122 -8.44 -12.46 -1.68
C GLU A 122 -8.63 -13.98 -1.59
N VAL A 123 -9.53 -14.54 -2.41
CA VAL A 123 -9.76 -15.99 -2.45
C VAL A 123 -8.49 -16.73 -2.84
N LEU A 124 -7.76 -16.26 -3.87
CA LEU A 124 -6.49 -16.85 -4.27
C LEU A 124 -5.43 -16.78 -3.16
N LEU A 125 -5.35 -15.68 -2.42
CA LEU A 125 -4.40 -15.52 -1.32
C LEU A 125 -4.77 -16.35 -0.09
N ILE A 126 -6.07 -16.55 0.21
CA ILE A 126 -6.54 -17.48 1.23
C ILE A 126 -6.20 -18.92 0.83
N TYR A 127 -6.46 -19.28 -0.42
CA TYR A 127 -6.12 -20.59 -0.95
C TYR A 127 -4.61 -20.85 -0.90
N ALA A 128 -3.79 -19.90 -1.35
CA ALA A 128 -2.34 -20.01 -1.31
C ALA A 128 -1.80 -20.19 0.13
N GLU A 129 -2.39 -19.51 1.11
CA GLU A 129 -2.05 -19.69 2.52
C GLU A 129 -2.39 -21.11 3.00
N ALA A 130 -3.61 -21.56 2.77
CA ALA A 130 -4.07 -22.86 3.20
C ALA A 130 -3.23 -24.01 2.58
N MET A 131 -2.98 -23.93 1.28
CA MET A 131 -2.16 -24.91 0.55
C MET A 131 -0.71 -24.92 1.06
N ASN A 132 -0.10 -23.74 1.27
CA ASN A 132 1.23 -23.69 1.84
C ASN A 132 1.28 -24.32 3.23
N GLU A 133 0.30 -24.03 4.08
CA GLU A 133 0.30 -24.58 5.45
C GLU A 133 0.02 -26.09 5.49
N ALA A 134 -0.75 -26.63 4.56
CA ALA A 134 -1.01 -28.05 4.48
C ALA A 134 0.12 -28.80 3.75
N TYR A 135 0.46 -28.38 2.56
CA TYR A 135 1.25 -29.16 1.61
C TYR A 135 2.57 -28.50 1.20
N GLY A 136 2.84 -27.27 1.65
CA GLY A 136 3.99 -26.48 1.20
C GLY A 136 3.74 -25.73 -0.12
N PRO A 137 4.75 -24.96 -0.59
CA PRO A 137 4.56 -24.05 -1.73
C PRO A 137 4.18 -24.72 -3.04
N GLU A 138 4.66 -25.94 -3.28
CA GLU A 138 4.48 -26.70 -4.52
C GLU A 138 3.47 -27.85 -4.38
N GLY A 139 3.05 -28.18 -3.16
CA GLY A 139 2.19 -29.32 -2.91
C GLY A 139 0.82 -29.15 -3.55
N VAL A 140 0.34 -30.23 -4.16
CA VAL A 140 -0.99 -30.35 -4.76
C VAL A 140 -1.59 -31.70 -4.40
N THR A 141 -2.91 -31.84 -4.54
CA THR A 141 -3.63 -33.11 -4.46
C THR A 141 -4.40 -33.37 -5.76
N GLU A 142 -5.00 -34.53 -5.89
CA GLU A 142 -5.83 -34.85 -7.07
C GLU A 142 -7.01 -33.89 -7.21
N GLU A 143 -7.61 -33.45 -6.10
CA GLU A 143 -8.73 -32.50 -6.07
C GLU A 143 -8.27 -31.03 -6.06
N LEU A 144 -7.09 -30.75 -5.47
CA LEU A 144 -6.51 -29.41 -5.34
C LEU A 144 -5.24 -29.31 -6.20
N ASN A 145 -5.44 -29.16 -7.49
CA ASN A 145 -4.39 -29.23 -8.51
C ASN A 145 -3.65 -27.89 -8.79
N ILE A 146 -3.95 -26.86 -8.01
CA ILE A 146 -3.25 -25.56 -8.06
C ILE A 146 -2.37 -25.46 -6.81
N SER A 147 -1.05 -25.28 -6.98
CA SER A 147 -0.14 -25.08 -5.86
C SER A 147 -0.31 -23.70 -5.21
N ALA A 148 0.18 -23.57 -3.98
CA ALA A 148 0.20 -22.26 -3.29
C ALA A 148 0.96 -21.20 -4.12
N ARG A 149 2.08 -21.58 -4.74
CA ARG A 149 2.88 -20.71 -5.61
C ARG A 149 2.11 -20.29 -6.86
N THR A 150 1.44 -21.21 -7.50
CA THR A 150 0.59 -20.90 -8.65
C THR A 150 -0.49 -19.90 -8.28
N ALA A 151 -1.19 -20.10 -7.16
CA ALA A 151 -2.26 -19.21 -6.73
C ALA A 151 -1.79 -17.78 -6.42
N ILE A 152 -0.66 -17.60 -5.69
CA ILE A 152 -0.11 -16.25 -5.45
C ILE A 152 0.39 -15.61 -6.74
N ASN A 153 0.98 -16.40 -7.65
CA ASN A 153 1.46 -15.88 -8.94
C ASN A 153 0.31 -15.51 -9.89
N MET A 154 -0.88 -16.08 -9.75
CA MET A 154 -2.08 -15.57 -10.45
C MET A 154 -2.44 -14.14 -10.01
N VAL A 155 -2.19 -13.78 -8.76
CA VAL A 155 -2.36 -12.39 -8.28
C VAL A 155 -1.26 -11.50 -8.81
N ARG A 156 0.00 -11.92 -8.73
CA ARG A 156 1.18 -11.15 -9.14
C ARG A 156 1.30 -10.99 -10.65
N GLY A 157 0.89 -12.00 -11.41
CA GLY A 157 0.95 -12.03 -12.88
C GLY A 157 -0.18 -11.29 -13.59
N ARG A 158 -1.02 -10.53 -12.88
CA ARG A 158 -2.08 -9.75 -13.53
C ARG A 158 -1.50 -8.73 -14.51
N THR A 159 -2.16 -8.60 -15.65
CA THR A 159 -1.77 -7.64 -16.69
C THR A 159 -1.57 -6.23 -16.10
N GLY A 160 -0.44 -5.62 -16.42
CA GLY A 160 -0.09 -4.25 -16.03
C GLY A 160 0.67 -4.13 -14.71
N LEU A 161 0.87 -5.19 -13.92
CA LEU A 161 1.68 -5.11 -12.71
C LEU A 161 3.18 -5.11 -13.02
N GLY A 162 3.64 -6.01 -13.89
CA GLY A 162 5.04 -6.08 -14.31
C GLY A 162 6.01 -6.41 -13.17
N ILE A 163 5.54 -7.07 -12.13
CA ILE A 163 6.37 -7.59 -11.03
C ILE A 163 6.70 -9.06 -11.26
N ALA A 164 7.87 -9.50 -10.79
CA ALA A 164 8.30 -10.87 -10.97
C ALA A 164 7.37 -11.87 -10.27
N ALA A 165 7.17 -13.02 -10.91
CA ALA A 165 6.57 -14.17 -10.24
C ALA A 165 7.52 -14.67 -9.14
N LEU A 166 6.95 -15.21 -8.07
CA LEU A 166 7.75 -15.89 -7.03
C LEU A 166 8.23 -17.24 -7.56
N THR A 167 9.54 -17.45 -7.57
CA THR A 167 10.17 -18.71 -8.00
C THR A 167 10.47 -19.64 -6.82
N VAL A 168 10.94 -20.85 -7.10
CA VAL A 168 11.40 -21.79 -6.06
C VAL A 168 12.64 -21.24 -5.36
N GLU A 169 13.51 -20.58 -6.11
CA GLU A 169 14.74 -19.98 -5.61
C GLU A 169 14.44 -18.80 -4.65
N ASP A 170 13.46 -17.97 -4.96
CA ASP A 170 13.06 -16.83 -4.13
C ASP A 170 12.46 -17.29 -2.80
N VAL A 171 11.63 -18.31 -2.83
CA VAL A 171 10.86 -18.80 -1.67
C VAL A 171 10.90 -20.33 -1.58
N PRO A 172 12.08 -20.89 -1.22
CA PRO A 172 12.35 -22.33 -1.31
C PRO A 172 11.65 -23.16 -0.23
N SER A 173 11.08 -22.54 0.77
CA SER A 173 10.49 -23.25 1.92
C SER A 173 9.10 -22.74 2.27
N LYS A 174 8.35 -23.55 2.98
CA LYS A 174 7.06 -23.19 3.58
C LYS A 174 7.12 -21.90 4.40
N THR A 175 8.18 -21.70 5.15
CA THR A 175 8.38 -20.50 5.97
C THR A 175 8.69 -19.28 5.11
N ALA A 176 9.58 -19.40 4.14
CA ALA A 176 9.89 -18.30 3.20
C ALA A 176 8.66 -17.90 2.41
N PHE A 177 7.90 -18.88 1.91
CA PHE A 177 6.64 -18.63 1.19
C PHE A 177 5.60 -17.91 2.08
N ARG A 178 5.45 -18.33 3.34
CA ARG A 178 4.54 -17.68 4.30
C ARG A 178 4.86 -16.19 4.46
N LEU A 179 6.14 -15.82 4.55
CA LEU A 179 6.54 -14.41 4.64
C LEU A 179 6.23 -13.64 3.36
N ALA A 180 6.51 -14.21 2.19
CA ALA A 180 6.17 -13.62 0.90
C ALA A 180 4.65 -13.45 0.73
N LEU A 181 3.86 -14.45 1.11
CA LEU A 181 2.39 -14.38 1.10
C LEU A 181 1.87 -13.25 2.01
N ARG A 182 2.41 -13.12 3.23
CA ARG A 182 2.03 -12.04 4.16
C ARG A 182 2.34 -10.66 3.59
N LYS A 183 3.46 -10.53 2.89
CA LYS A 183 3.85 -9.31 2.17
C LYS A 183 2.88 -9.02 1.03
N GLU A 184 2.57 -10.01 0.20
CA GLU A 184 1.63 -9.90 -0.92
C GLU A 184 0.22 -9.52 -0.44
N ARG A 185 -0.29 -10.15 0.62
CA ARG A 185 -1.57 -9.77 1.23
C ARG A 185 -1.58 -8.31 1.72
N MET A 186 -0.47 -7.85 2.31
CA MET A 186 -0.34 -6.47 2.78
C MET A 186 -0.40 -5.47 1.62
N ALA A 187 0.26 -5.76 0.49
CA ALA A 187 0.25 -4.91 -0.70
C ALA A 187 -1.10 -4.96 -1.44
N GLU A 188 -1.61 -6.17 -1.70
CA GLU A 188 -2.81 -6.40 -2.50
C GLU A 188 -4.08 -5.92 -1.80
N LEU A 189 -4.23 -6.25 -0.51
CA LEU A 189 -5.43 -5.97 0.27
C LEU A 189 -5.30 -4.73 1.17
N ALA A 190 -4.36 -3.83 0.85
CA ALA A 190 -4.17 -2.58 1.58
C ALA A 190 -5.49 -1.79 1.67
N PHE A 191 -5.85 -1.31 2.86
CA PHE A 191 -7.07 -0.55 3.16
C PHE A 191 -8.40 -1.27 2.85
N GLU A 192 -8.39 -2.61 2.76
CA GLU A 192 -9.58 -3.45 2.59
C GLU A 192 -9.94 -4.19 3.90
N ASP A 193 -9.59 -3.64 5.04
CA ASP A 193 -9.90 -4.12 6.41
C ASP A 193 -9.23 -5.45 6.81
N HIS A 194 -8.38 -6.05 5.96
CA HIS A 194 -7.78 -7.36 6.24
C HIS A 194 -6.61 -7.32 7.23
N ARG A 195 -5.76 -6.26 7.19
CA ARG A 195 -4.49 -6.23 7.93
C ARG A 195 -4.64 -6.41 9.44
N PHE A 196 -5.67 -5.80 10.03
CA PHE A 196 -5.96 -5.92 11.46
C PHE A 196 -6.22 -7.36 11.89
N TRP A 197 -7.00 -8.09 11.09
CA TRP A 197 -7.32 -9.50 11.33
C TRP A 197 -6.15 -10.42 11.03
N ASP A 198 -5.43 -10.17 9.95
CA ASP A 198 -4.24 -10.91 9.55
C ASP A 198 -3.16 -10.89 10.65
N ILE A 199 -2.85 -9.72 11.22
CA ILE A 199 -1.89 -9.59 12.32
C ILE A 199 -2.30 -10.44 13.53
N ARG A 200 -3.59 -10.47 13.86
CA ARG A 200 -4.12 -11.23 14.99
C ARG A 200 -4.11 -12.73 14.75
N ARG A 201 -4.62 -13.18 13.62
CA ARG A 201 -4.68 -14.62 13.31
C ARG A 201 -3.28 -15.23 13.10
N TRP A 202 -2.32 -14.45 12.61
CA TRP A 202 -0.92 -14.86 12.51
C TRP A 202 -0.14 -14.69 13.80
N LYS A 203 -0.69 -14.02 14.81
CA LYS A 203 -0.05 -13.73 16.11
C LYS A 203 1.27 -12.97 15.97
N ILE A 204 1.34 -12.05 15.01
CA ILE A 204 2.55 -11.25 14.69
C ILE A 204 2.47 -9.81 15.20
N GLY A 205 1.65 -9.54 16.20
CA GLY A 205 1.50 -8.18 16.77
C GLY A 205 2.84 -7.56 17.12
N GLN A 206 3.71 -8.31 17.80
CA GLN A 206 5.04 -7.84 18.22
C GLN A 206 5.98 -7.48 17.05
N GLU A 207 5.81 -8.16 15.90
CA GLU A 207 6.59 -7.87 14.68
C GLU A 207 6.14 -6.57 13.98
N THR A 208 4.98 -6.03 14.36
CA THR A 208 4.36 -4.86 13.72
C THR A 208 4.29 -3.63 14.63
N THR A 209 5.07 -3.60 15.70
CA THR A 209 5.09 -2.49 16.66
C THR A 209 5.70 -1.22 16.07
N LYS A 210 6.73 -1.35 15.26
CA LYS A 210 7.48 -0.22 14.70
C LYS A 210 6.77 0.40 13.50
N ILE A 211 6.27 1.61 13.66
CA ILE A 211 5.66 2.39 12.59
C ILE A 211 6.75 3.24 11.94
N LYS A 212 7.07 2.91 10.70
CA LYS A 212 8.08 3.61 9.91
C LYS A 212 7.49 4.77 9.13
N ARG A 213 8.30 5.79 8.93
CA ARG A 213 8.02 6.98 8.13
C ARG A 213 9.16 7.27 7.16
N VAL A 214 8.88 8.10 6.16
CA VAL A 214 9.89 8.82 5.39
C VAL A 214 9.86 10.29 5.76
N SER A 215 11.04 10.90 5.88
CA SER A 215 11.23 12.36 5.89
C SER A 215 11.96 12.72 4.61
N ILE A 216 11.43 13.70 3.89
CA ILE A 216 11.99 14.13 2.60
C ILE A 216 12.48 15.55 2.76
N SER A 217 13.67 15.85 2.30
CA SER A 217 14.26 17.19 2.30
C SER A 217 14.97 17.48 0.98
N LYS A 218 15.22 18.75 0.72
CA LYS A 218 16.05 19.15 -0.44
C LYS A 218 17.52 18.84 -0.17
N ALA A 219 18.20 18.26 -1.15
CA ALA A 219 19.64 17.99 -1.14
C ALA A 219 20.25 18.45 -2.47
N GLY A 220 20.83 19.66 -2.49
CA GLY A 220 21.27 20.29 -3.72
C GLY A 220 20.11 20.49 -4.70
N GLU A 221 20.25 19.99 -5.92
CA GLU A 221 19.18 20.00 -6.93
C GLU A 221 18.19 18.82 -6.81
N GLY A 222 18.46 17.85 -5.93
CA GLY A 222 17.66 16.65 -5.73
C GLY A 222 16.93 16.61 -4.40
N LEU A 223 16.49 15.40 -4.04
CA LEU A 223 15.82 15.09 -2.79
C LEU A 223 16.65 14.08 -1.98
N SER A 224 16.57 14.19 -0.67
CA SER A 224 17.08 13.20 0.29
C SER A 224 15.91 12.55 1.00
N PHE A 225 15.98 11.23 1.14
CA PHE A 225 14.96 10.40 1.79
C PHE A 225 15.57 9.76 3.04
N GLU A 226 15.03 10.10 4.19
CA GLU A 226 15.43 9.54 5.48
C GLU A 226 14.31 8.69 6.06
N TYR A 227 14.62 7.45 6.41
CA TYR A 227 13.66 6.50 6.97
C TYR A 227 13.88 6.33 8.47
N SER A 228 12.82 6.47 9.25
CA SER A 228 12.88 6.37 10.69
C SER A 228 11.60 5.76 11.29
N VAL A 229 11.64 5.41 12.57
CA VAL A 229 10.46 4.98 13.32
C VAL A 229 9.79 6.22 13.91
N THR A 230 8.52 6.45 13.58
CA THR A 230 7.74 7.59 14.11
C THR A 230 6.90 7.23 15.31
N ALA A 231 6.55 5.96 15.48
CA ALA A 231 5.78 5.49 16.62
C ALA A 231 6.08 4.02 16.93
N ASP A 232 5.91 3.64 18.17
CA ASP A 232 6.01 2.27 18.66
C ASP A 232 4.66 1.87 19.26
N ARG A 233 4.08 0.78 18.78
CA ARG A 233 2.80 0.28 19.26
C ARG A 233 3.02 -0.74 20.36
N THR A 234 2.17 -0.70 21.37
CA THR A 234 1.99 -1.80 22.33
C THR A 234 0.80 -2.66 21.89
N TRP A 235 0.94 -3.97 22.03
CA TRP A 235 -0.11 -4.96 21.70
C TRP A 235 -0.53 -5.70 22.97
#